data_8f2d02dd34aba703a8727423d7370688
#
_entry.id   8f2d02dd34aba703a8727423d7370688
#
_cell.length_a   1.000
_cell.length_b   1.000
_cell.length_c   1.000
_cell.angle_alpha   90.00
_cell.angle_beta   90.00
_cell.angle_gamma   90.00
#
_symmetry.space_group_name_H-M   'P 1'
#
loop_
_entity.id
_entity.type
_entity.pdbx_description
1 polymer ?
#
loop_
_entity_poly.entity_id
_entity_poly.type
_entity_poly.pdbx_seq_one_letter_code
_entity_poly.pdbx_strand_id
1 'polypeptide(L)'
;MGGRGASSGLSDKGKRYGSEYTTLHQSGNIKFVRYNDSGSAKPPMETMTNGRVYATVNAKNEIKNITYYDKHDKCYKQVDMGHAHAVKGVQTDPHTHKGYKHDEKGTFNVSKKEANMIERVLKTWYHHINRE
;
A
#
# COMPACT_ATOMS: atom_id res chain seq x y z
N MET A 1 -12.34 5.24 -16.48
CA MET A 1 -11.18 5.61 -16.15
C MET A 1 -11.16 6.47 -15.06
N GLY A 2 -10.38 6.42 -14.25
CA GLY A 2 -10.52 7.14 -13.06
C GLY A 2 -10.04 8.53 -13.08
N GLY A 3 -10.67 9.44 -13.44
CA GLY A 3 -10.44 10.80 -13.29
C GLY A 3 -8.97 11.18 -13.44
N ARG A 4 -8.42 12.04 -12.54
CA ARG A 4 -7.13 12.48 -12.62
C ARG A 4 -6.25 11.39 -12.34
N GLY A 5 -6.24 10.43 -11.92
CA GLY A 5 -5.30 9.42 -11.54
C GLY A 5 -4.72 8.70 -12.72
N ALA A 6 -4.94 7.38 -12.78
CA ALA A 6 -4.24 6.51 -13.67
C ALA A 6 -4.36 6.89 -15.13
N SER A 7 -5.51 7.35 -15.55
CA SER A 7 -5.68 7.60 -16.97
C SER A 7 -5.06 8.88 -17.44
N SER A 8 -4.85 9.83 -16.56
CA SER A 8 -4.27 11.10 -16.94
C SER A 8 -2.76 11.13 -16.74
N GLY A 9 -2.21 10.13 -16.10
CA GLY A 9 -0.80 10.12 -15.76
C GLY A 9 -0.47 10.98 -14.56
N LEU A 10 -1.49 11.47 -13.87
CA LEU A 10 -1.30 12.29 -12.68
C LEU A 10 -1.97 11.61 -11.49
N SER A 11 -1.43 11.83 -10.33
CA SER A 11 -2.02 11.30 -9.10
C SER A 11 -3.20 12.16 -8.68
N ASP A 12 -3.89 11.78 -7.63
CA ASP A 12 -5.00 12.55 -7.08
C ASP A 12 -4.57 13.93 -6.62
N LYS A 13 -3.27 14.14 -6.43
CA LYS A 13 -2.75 15.43 -6.05
C LYS A 13 -2.16 16.18 -7.22
N GLY A 14 -2.37 15.70 -8.43
CA GLY A 14 -1.86 16.39 -9.62
C GLY A 14 -0.39 16.18 -9.91
N LYS A 15 0.25 15.22 -9.25
CA LYS A 15 1.66 14.95 -9.51
C LYS A 15 1.82 13.83 -10.51
N ARG A 16 2.88 13.87 -11.28
CA ARG A 16 3.09 12.84 -12.30
C ARG A 16 3.43 11.53 -11.64
N TYR A 17 2.89 10.43 -12.19
CA TYR A 17 3.26 9.12 -11.69
C TYR A 17 4.75 8.94 -11.87
N GLY A 18 5.36 8.27 -10.91
CA GLY A 18 6.81 8.07 -10.93
C GLY A 18 7.57 9.14 -10.18
N SER A 19 6.94 10.29 -9.94
CA SER A 19 7.61 11.34 -9.19
C SER A 19 7.23 11.33 -7.73
N GLU A 20 6.10 10.76 -7.40
CA GLU A 20 5.59 10.75 -6.03
C GLU A 20 6.09 9.58 -5.21
N TYR A 21 6.38 8.47 -5.86
CA TYR A 21 6.81 7.25 -5.17
C TYR A 21 8.06 6.66 -5.80
N THR A 22 8.85 6.01 -4.97
CA THR A 22 10.00 5.22 -5.43
C THR A 22 9.66 3.76 -5.25
N THR A 23 9.87 2.95 -6.30
CA THR A 23 9.66 1.51 -6.19
C THR A 23 10.89 0.88 -5.56
N LEU A 24 10.69 0.15 -4.48
CA LEU A 24 11.77 -0.50 -3.76
C LEU A 24 11.95 -1.94 -4.17
N HIS A 25 10.87 -2.62 -4.50
CA HIS A 25 10.90 -4.04 -4.84
C HIS A 25 9.56 -4.42 -5.47
N GLN A 26 9.55 -5.46 -6.25
CA GLN A 26 8.31 -5.96 -6.82
C GLN A 26 8.34 -7.48 -6.84
N SER A 27 7.25 -8.09 -6.43
CA SER A 27 7.12 -9.54 -6.43
C SER A 27 5.72 -9.86 -6.92
N GLY A 28 5.62 -10.39 -8.15
CA GLY A 28 4.33 -10.67 -8.76
C GLY A 28 3.54 -9.37 -8.92
N ASN A 29 2.32 -9.36 -8.42
CA ASN A 29 1.48 -8.16 -8.50
C ASN A 29 1.67 -7.22 -7.32
N ILE A 30 2.58 -7.53 -6.40
CA ILE A 30 2.82 -6.68 -5.23
C ILE A 30 4.01 -5.78 -5.51
N LYS A 31 3.80 -4.47 -5.35
CA LYS A 31 4.86 -3.50 -5.56
C LYS A 31 5.11 -2.77 -4.25
N PHE A 32 6.36 -2.77 -3.80
CA PHE A 32 6.74 -2.11 -2.55
C PHE A 32 7.24 -0.72 -2.89
N VAL A 33 6.60 0.30 -2.33
CA VAL A 33 6.89 1.69 -2.68
C VAL A 33 7.11 2.56 -1.45
N ARG A 34 7.86 3.64 -1.64
CA ARG A 34 8.07 4.65 -0.61
C ARG A 34 7.62 5.99 -1.13
N TYR A 35 6.89 6.74 -0.31
CA TYR A 35 6.43 8.08 -0.65
C TYR A 35 7.63 9.03 -0.62
N ASN A 36 7.84 9.78 -1.68
CA ASN A 36 9.04 10.60 -1.80
C ASN A 36 9.00 11.91 -1.04
N ASP A 37 7.82 12.43 -0.79
CA ASP A 37 7.70 13.78 -0.24
C ASP A 37 7.78 13.88 1.28
N SER A 38 7.78 12.79 1.97
CA SER A 38 7.92 12.83 3.42
C SER A 38 8.34 11.46 3.93
N GLY A 39 8.75 11.38 5.17
CA GLY A 39 9.12 10.10 5.77
C GLY A 39 7.93 9.23 6.14
N SER A 40 6.73 9.77 6.10
CA SER A 40 5.57 8.97 6.46
C SER A 40 5.12 8.12 5.29
N ALA A 41 4.41 7.06 5.59
CA ALA A 41 3.94 6.15 4.58
C ALA A 41 2.56 6.59 4.10
N LYS A 42 2.51 7.26 2.97
CA LYS A 42 1.25 7.67 2.39
C LYS A 42 0.96 6.75 1.22
N PRO A 43 -0.09 5.96 1.27
CA PRO A 43 -0.33 4.99 0.21
C PRO A 43 -0.77 5.63 -1.09
N PRO A 44 -0.43 5.04 -2.23
CA PRO A 44 -0.92 5.54 -3.51
C PRO A 44 -2.43 5.29 -3.63
N MET A 45 -3.16 6.30 -4.02
CA MET A 45 -4.63 6.18 -4.15
C MET A 45 -5.04 5.66 -5.51
N GLU A 46 -4.14 5.68 -6.48
CA GLU A 46 -4.41 5.17 -7.82
C GLU A 46 -3.25 4.37 -8.33
N THR A 47 -3.50 3.51 -9.30
CA THR A 47 -2.46 2.74 -9.93
C THR A 47 -2.60 2.89 -11.44
N MET A 48 -1.51 2.72 -12.16
CA MET A 48 -1.57 2.68 -13.61
C MET A 48 -1.62 1.26 -14.13
N THR A 49 -1.54 0.28 -13.24
CA THR A 49 -1.53 -1.13 -13.62
C THR A 49 -2.68 -1.87 -12.95
N ASN A 50 -3.56 -2.42 -13.75
CA ASN A 50 -4.69 -3.16 -13.21
C ASN A 50 -4.22 -4.38 -12.43
N GLY A 51 -4.89 -4.69 -11.34
CA GLY A 51 -4.55 -5.86 -10.52
C GLY A 51 -3.39 -5.68 -9.58
N ARG A 52 -2.85 -4.48 -9.49
CA ARG A 52 -1.69 -4.23 -8.62
C ARG A 52 -2.10 -4.13 -7.16
N VAL A 53 -1.24 -4.59 -6.28
CA VAL A 53 -1.35 -4.36 -4.84
C VAL A 53 -0.09 -3.60 -4.44
N TYR A 54 -0.24 -2.54 -3.67
CA TYR A 54 0.92 -1.79 -3.22
C TYR A 54 1.13 -1.99 -1.72
N ALA A 55 2.38 -2.20 -1.35
CA ALA A 55 2.78 -2.20 0.06
C ALA A 55 3.60 -0.94 0.27
N THR A 56 3.15 -0.06 1.12
CA THR A 56 3.79 1.23 1.34
C THR A 56 4.72 1.15 2.54
N VAL A 57 5.97 1.55 2.32
CA VAL A 57 7.04 1.42 3.30
C VAL A 57 7.43 2.81 3.77
N ASN A 58 7.58 2.98 5.07
CA ASN A 58 7.99 4.29 5.60
C ASN A 58 9.51 4.45 5.55
N ALA A 59 10.02 5.57 6.04
CA ALA A 59 11.45 5.85 5.98
C ALA A 59 12.29 4.90 6.81
N LYS A 60 11.67 4.17 7.73
CA LYS A 60 12.38 3.19 8.56
C LYS A 60 12.29 1.78 8.00
N ASN A 61 11.84 1.64 6.77
CA ASN A 61 11.70 0.35 6.10
C ASN A 61 10.63 -0.55 6.72
N GLU A 62 9.62 0.05 7.32
CA GLU A 62 8.52 -0.71 7.87
C GLU A 62 7.33 -0.66 6.93
N ILE A 63 6.66 -1.78 6.73
CA ILE A 63 5.43 -1.83 5.93
C ILE A 63 4.30 -1.23 6.76
N LYS A 64 3.68 -0.20 6.25
CA LYS A 64 2.63 0.49 7.01
C LYS A 64 1.24 0.29 6.42
N ASN A 65 1.13 0.13 5.12
CA ASN A 65 -0.17 -0.01 4.47
C ASN A 65 -0.10 -1.00 3.32
N ILE A 66 -1.19 -1.69 3.07
CA ILE A 66 -1.35 -2.52 1.87
C ILE A 66 -2.62 -2.03 1.19
N THR A 67 -2.54 -1.62 -0.06
CA THR A 67 -3.66 -1.02 -0.75
C THR A 67 -4.07 -1.84 -1.97
N TYR A 68 -5.38 -1.92 -2.20
CA TYR A 68 -5.98 -2.69 -3.26
C TYR A 68 -6.76 -1.74 -4.17
N TYR A 69 -6.84 -2.07 -5.44
CA TYR A 69 -7.41 -1.16 -6.44
C TYR A 69 -8.54 -1.83 -7.21
N ASP A 70 -9.55 -1.04 -7.56
CA ASP A 70 -10.73 -1.55 -8.25
C ASP A 70 -10.50 -1.56 -9.76
N LYS A 71 -11.53 -1.89 -10.51
CA LYS A 71 -11.43 -1.97 -11.97
C LYS A 71 -11.18 -0.63 -12.63
N HIS A 72 -11.33 0.45 -11.90
CA HIS A 72 -11.06 1.79 -12.41
C HIS A 72 -9.68 2.28 -11.92
N ASP A 73 -8.88 1.38 -11.36
CA ASP A 73 -7.53 1.66 -10.88
C ASP A 73 -7.50 2.65 -9.71
N LYS A 74 -8.58 2.70 -8.96
CA LYS A 74 -8.63 3.52 -7.76
C LYS A 74 -8.62 2.66 -6.52
N CYS A 75 -7.97 3.13 -5.48
CA CYS A 75 -7.90 2.41 -4.22
C CYS A 75 -9.30 2.27 -3.64
N TYR A 76 -9.72 1.06 -3.34
CA TYR A 76 -11.02 0.86 -2.72
C TYR A 76 -10.90 0.25 -1.33
N LYS A 77 -9.72 -0.18 -0.95
CA LYS A 77 -9.51 -0.80 0.34
C LYS A 77 -8.05 -0.66 0.76
N GLN A 78 -7.83 -0.36 2.00
CA GLN A 78 -6.50 -0.18 2.54
C GLN A 78 -6.38 -0.95 3.84
N VAL A 79 -5.39 -1.80 3.95
CA VAL A 79 -5.10 -2.48 5.19
C VAL A 79 -4.04 -1.65 5.92
N ASP A 80 -4.40 -1.15 7.10
CA ASP A 80 -3.51 -0.36 7.89
C ASP A 80 -2.85 -1.32 8.87
N MET A 81 -1.53 -1.34 8.91
CA MET A 81 -0.80 -2.28 9.75
C MET A 81 -0.78 -1.89 11.22
N GLY A 82 -1.39 -0.77 11.55
CA GLY A 82 -1.47 -0.35 12.93
C GLY A 82 -0.21 0.33 13.40
N HIS A 83 -0.19 0.73 14.68
CA HIS A 83 0.90 1.45 15.17
C HIS A 83 1.99 0.57 15.54
N ALA A 84 1.89 -0.62 15.45
CA ALA A 84 2.78 -1.35 16.02
C ALA A 84 3.86 -1.38 15.36
N HIS A 85 4.61 -1.24 15.84
CA HIS A 85 5.81 -1.61 15.65
C HIS A 85 5.77 -3.05 15.66
N ALA A 86 5.88 -3.63 14.64
CA ALA A 86 6.10 -4.96 14.62
C ALA A 86 7.39 -5.25 15.22
N VAL A 87 7.47 -5.17 16.40
CA VAL A 87 8.63 -5.45 17.05
C VAL A 87 8.81 -6.90 16.92
N LYS A 88 9.81 -7.30 16.29
CA LYS A 88 10.11 -8.65 16.14
C LYS A 88 9.01 -9.43 15.53
N GLY A 89 8.32 -8.84 14.62
CA GLY A 89 7.26 -9.50 13.93
C GLY A 89 5.95 -9.58 14.62
N VAL A 90 5.86 -9.01 15.77
CA VAL A 90 4.64 -9.00 16.46
C VAL A 90 3.77 -7.97 15.88
N GLN A 91 2.63 -8.30 15.42
CA GLN A 91 1.80 -7.47 14.85
C GLN A 91 0.87 -6.91 15.71
N THR A 92 0.38 -5.86 15.54
CA THR A 92 -0.57 -5.36 16.39
C THR A 92 -1.67 -5.07 15.55
N ASP A 93 -2.68 -5.12 15.71
CA ASP A 93 -4.00 -4.73 15.29
C ASP A 93 -4.11 -4.18 13.91
N PRO A 94 -3.85 -4.92 12.83
CA PRO A 94 -4.13 -4.43 11.52
C PRO A 94 -5.63 -4.30 11.31
N HIS A 95 -6.03 -3.25 10.61
CA HIS A 95 -7.43 -3.01 10.31
C HIS A 95 -7.61 -2.70 8.83
N THR A 96 -8.76 -2.99 8.28
CA THR A 96 -9.10 -2.69 6.91
C THR A 96 -10.00 -1.46 6.86
N HIS A 97 -9.60 -0.46 6.11
CA HIS A 97 -10.41 0.72 5.86
C HIS A 97 -10.94 0.61 4.44
N LYS A 98 -12.22 0.77 4.24
CA LYS A 98 -12.83 0.61 2.93
C LYS A 98 -13.20 1.95 2.33
N GLY A 99 -13.15 2.05 1.03
CA GLY A 99 -13.49 3.24 0.28
C GLY A 99 -12.27 3.90 -0.35
N TYR A 100 -12.51 4.90 -1.19
CA TYR A 100 -11.42 5.62 -1.83
C TYR A 100 -10.75 6.57 -0.85
N LYS A 101 -11.54 7.30 -0.10
CA LYS A 101 -10.97 8.15 0.92
C LYS A 101 -10.86 7.35 2.19
N HIS A 102 -9.90 7.72 3.02
CA HIS A 102 -9.66 6.98 4.25
C HIS A 102 -10.95 6.83 5.03
N ASP A 103 -11.28 5.59 5.31
CA ASP A 103 -12.44 5.24 6.14
C ASP A 103 -13.77 5.68 5.56
N GLU A 104 -13.83 5.96 4.27
CA GLU A 104 -15.07 6.40 3.65
C GLU A 104 -16.20 5.40 3.83
N LYS A 105 -15.92 4.13 3.79
CA LYS A 105 -16.93 3.09 3.95
C LYS A 105 -16.72 2.22 5.18
N GLY A 106 -15.98 2.73 6.13
CA GLY A 106 -15.84 2.08 7.43
C GLY A 106 -14.55 1.34 7.66
N THR A 107 -14.34 0.99 8.91
CA THR A 107 -13.15 0.27 9.36
C THR A 107 -13.57 -1.11 9.82
N PHE A 108 -12.84 -2.12 9.40
CA PHE A 108 -13.19 -3.51 9.68
C PHE A 108 -11.97 -4.29 10.14
N ASN A 109 -12.20 -5.40 10.79
CA ASN A 109 -11.10 -6.32 11.09
C ASN A 109 -10.64 -6.93 9.78
N VAL A 110 -9.38 -7.33 9.70
CA VAL A 110 -8.88 -7.92 8.46
C VAL A 110 -9.54 -9.28 8.24
N SER A 111 -9.84 -9.57 6.98
CA SER A 111 -10.40 -10.86 6.63
C SER A 111 -9.28 -11.88 6.54
N LYS A 112 -9.61 -13.15 6.36
CA LYS A 112 -8.61 -14.18 6.21
C LYS A 112 -7.76 -13.94 4.98
N LYS A 113 -8.35 -13.51 3.88
CA LYS A 113 -7.59 -13.22 2.68
C LYS A 113 -6.63 -12.06 2.92
N GLU A 114 -7.07 -11.06 3.65
CA GLU A 114 -6.23 -9.92 3.98
C GLU A 114 -5.09 -10.32 4.91
N ALA A 115 -5.38 -11.18 5.88
CA ALA A 115 -4.35 -11.68 6.77
C ALA A 115 -3.30 -12.49 6.01
N ASN A 116 -3.73 -13.28 5.04
CA ASN A 116 -2.79 -14.02 4.20
C ASN A 116 -1.94 -13.09 3.36
N MET A 117 -2.52 -12.00 2.87
CA MET A 117 -1.77 -11.01 2.10
C MET A 117 -0.75 -10.30 2.99
N ILE A 118 -1.12 -9.96 4.21
CA ILE A 118 -0.21 -9.36 5.17
C ILE A 118 1.01 -10.27 5.38
N GLU A 119 0.75 -11.54 5.61
CA GLU A 119 1.83 -12.48 5.83
C GLU A 119 2.73 -12.58 4.61
N ARG A 120 2.16 -12.64 3.43
CA ARG A 120 2.93 -12.73 2.20
C ARG A 120 3.77 -11.47 1.98
N VAL A 121 3.20 -10.30 2.23
CA VAL A 121 3.89 -9.03 2.07
C VAL A 121 5.06 -8.93 3.05
N LEU A 122 4.81 -9.24 4.32
CA LEU A 122 5.86 -9.16 5.32
C LEU A 122 7.00 -10.14 5.04
N LYS A 123 6.66 -11.35 4.66
CA LYS A 123 7.66 -12.35 4.39
C LYS A 123 8.51 -11.95 3.19
N THR A 124 7.86 -11.49 2.12
CA THR A 124 8.57 -11.06 0.93
C THR A 124 9.49 -9.88 1.22
N TRP A 125 8.99 -8.93 2.01
CA TRP A 125 9.76 -7.74 2.32
C TRP A 125 10.98 -8.06 3.18
N TYR A 126 10.79 -8.86 4.24
CA TYR A 126 11.92 -9.21 5.09
C TYR A 126 12.96 -10.03 4.35
N HIS A 127 12.51 -10.91 3.46
CA HIS A 127 13.45 -11.66 2.64
C HIS A 127 14.25 -10.70 1.75
N HIS A 128 13.59 -9.70 1.20
CA HIS A 128 14.25 -8.72 0.33
C HIS A 128 15.28 -7.89 1.08
N ILE A 129 14.93 -7.33 2.22
CA ILE A 129 15.85 -6.45 2.93
C ILE A 129 16.98 -7.20 3.62
N ASN A 130 16.81 -8.48 3.85
CA ASN A 130 17.86 -9.28 4.51
C ASN A 130 18.75 -10.03 3.55
N ARG A 131 18.59 -9.81 2.28
CA ARG A 131 19.43 -10.50 1.30
C ARG A 131 20.80 -9.93 1.21
N GLU A 132 20.97 -8.74 1.63
CA GLU A 132 22.26 -8.11 1.49
C GLU A 132 23.17 -8.40 2.61
#